data_9d3831d7817a9051e6e99b88f0f1c48e
#
_entry.id   9d3831d7817a9051e6e99b88f0f1c48e
#
_cell.length_a   1.000
_cell.length_b   1.000
_cell.length_c   1.000
_cell.angle_alpha   90.00
_cell.angle_beta   90.00
_cell.angle_gamma   90.00
#
_symmetry.space_group_name_H-M   'P 1'
#
loop_
_entity.id
_entity.type
_entity.pdbx_description
1 polymer ?
#
loop_
_entity_poly.entity_id
_entity_poly.type
_entity_poly.pdbx_seq_one_letter_code
_entity_poly.pdbx_strand_id
1 'polypeptide(L)'
;MKTRKERSDGQETREALLAAAAAEFAEKGFEGASTRGICARAGVNAALANRYFGTKEALYRLVAKRFFGDLGAPLAALAGKVTDEASWRAALREWVDDFLFMTLPSAGAQQLCAGLFHHEVTHPTKFHAEFKRDFGKPVYDGLRNLLAMKVADEEQLELWTSSIWAQVSVYALADKAWHASFRPKGVAVRAWAEKVCDHICDMVFAMMDKA
;
A
#
# COMPACT_ATOMS: atom_id res chain seq x y z
N MET A 1 -38.08 -13.59 4.58
CA MET A 1 -37.48 -12.22 4.44
C MET A 1 -36.70 -11.94 5.70
N LYS A 2 -35.36 -11.69 5.63
CA LYS A 2 -34.57 -11.36 6.83
C LYS A 2 -34.93 -9.98 7.34
N THR A 3 -35.00 -9.80 8.66
CA THR A 3 -35.30 -8.54 9.31
C THR A 3 -34.15 -7.53 9.09
N ARG A 4 -34.41 -6.22 9.26
CA ARG A 4 -33.37 -5.15 9.17
C ARG A 4 -32.25 -5.38 10.18
N LYS A 5 -32.55 -5.88 11.39
CA LYS A 5 -31.59 -6.21 12.45
C LYS A 5 -30.68 -7.38 12.05
N GLU A 6 -31.25 -8.48 11.51
CA GLU A 6 -30.45 -9.63 11.06
C GLU A 6 -29.49 -9.29 9.89
N ARG A 7 -29.84 -8.28 9.07
CA ARG A 7 -28.95 -7.78 8.01
C ARG A 7 -27.81 -6.94 8.59
N SER A 8 -28.07 -6.11 9.61
CA SER A 8 -27.07 -5.32 10.33
C SER A 8 -26.06 -6.22 11.03
N ASP A 9 -26.54 -7.18 11.83
CA ASP A 9 -25.69 -8.12 12.56
C ASP A 9 -24.80 -8.96 11.62
N GLY A 10 -25.34 -9.32 10.43
CA GLY A 10 -24.60 -10.03 9.41
C GLY A 10 -23.51 -9.18 8.74
N GLN A 11 -23.77 -7.90 8.52
CA GLN A 11 -22.81 -6.98 7.96
C GLN A 11 -21.68 -6.68 8.95
N GLU A 12 -22.02 -6.44 10.22
CA GLU A 12 -21.03 -6.21 11.28
C GLU A 12 -20.09 -7.41 11.45
N THR A 13 -20.65 -8.63 11.44
CA THR A 13 -19.85 -9.86 11.50
C THR A 13 -18.92 -9.98 10.28
N ARG A 14 -19.40 -9.63 9.08
CA ARG A 14 -18.60 -9.68 7.85
C ARG A 14 -17.43 -8.70 7.90
N GLU A 15 -17.67 -7.48 8.38
CA GLU A 15 -16.61 -6.46 8.54
C GLU A 15 -15.59 -6.86 9.62
N ALA A 16 -16.05 -7.41 10.76
CA ALA A 16 -15.16 -7.91 11.80
C ALA A 16 -14.23 -9.04 11.28
N LEU A 17 -14.77 -9.95 10.47
CA LEU A 17 -13.99 -11.02 9.83
C LEU A 17 -12.97 -10.46 8.82
N LEU A 18 -13.33 -9.46 8.01
CA LEU A 18 -12.41 -8.81 7.07
C LEU A 18 -11.29 -8.09 7.81
N ALA A 19 -11.61 -7.36 8.88
CA ALA A 19 -10.61 -6.69 9.70
C ALA A 19 -9.66 -7.68 10.40
N ALA A 20 -10.19 -8.77 10.95
CA ALA A 20 -9.40 -9.83 11.56
C ALA A 20 -8.50 -10.55 10.54
N ALA A 21 -9.01 -10.79 9.33
CA ALA A 21 -8.25 -11.40 8.25
C ALA A 21 -7.10 -10.48 7.78
N ALA A 22 -7.37 -9.19 7.62
CA ALA A 22 -6.34 -8.21 7.28
C ALA A 22 -5.21 -8.20 8.31
N ALA A 23 -5.56 -8.20 9.61
CA ALA A 23 -4.56 -8.25 10.69
C ALA A 23 -3.75 -9.55 10.68
N GLU A 24 -4.40 -10.70 10.49
CA GLU A 24 -3.74 -12.01 10.47
C GLU A 24 -2.79 -12.15 9.27
N PHE A 25 -3.23 -11.70 8.07
CA PHE A 25 -2.40 -11.71 6.87
C PHE A 25 -1.25 -10.70 6.93
N ALA A 26 -1.46 -9.50 7.47
CA ALA A 26 -0.42 -8.50 7.62
C ALA A 26 0.67 -8.92 8.62
N GLU A 27 0.29 -9.69 9.64
CA GLU A 27 1.22 -10.18 10.68
C GLU A 27 1.99 -11.42 10.23
N LYS A 28 1.33 -12.38 9.56
CA LYS A 28 1.86 -13.73 9.30
C LYS A 28 2.07 -14.06 7.83
N GLY A 29 1.70 -13.16 6.93
CA GLY A 29 1.63 -13.44 5.50
C GLY A 29 0.50 -14.41 5.14
N PHE A 30 0.34 -14.69 3.85
CA PHE A 30 -0.70 -15.63 3.40
C PHE A 30 -0.46 -17.06 3.92
N GLU A 31 0.76 -17.58 3.83
CA GLU A 31 1.05 -18.97 4.21
C GLU A 31 0.95 -19.20 5.72
N GLY A 32 1.46 -18.28 6.54
CA GLY A 32 1.42 -18.38 8.01
C GLY A 32 0.06 -18.10 8.64
N ALA A 33 -0.83 -17.42 7.93
CA ALA A 33 -2.18 -17.13 8.42
C ALA A 33 -3.09 -18.37 8.36
N SER A 34 -4.01 -18.47 9.32
CA SER A 34 -4.98 -19.57 9.37
C SER A 34 -6.41 -19.08 9.54
N THR A 35 -7.38 -19.79 8.92
CA THR A 35 -8.81 -19.51 9.11
C THR A 35 -9.21 -19.58 10.59
N ARG A 36 -8.60 -20.50 11.34
CA ARG A 36 -8.83 -20.61 12.79
C ARG A 36 -8.34 -19.35 13.54
N GLY A 37 -7.17 -18.84 13.20
CA GLY A 37 -6.61 -17.60 13.77
C GLY A 37 -7.49 -16.39 13.46
N ILE A 38 -7.94 -16.28 12.21
CA ILE A 38 -8.87 -15.23 11.77
C ILE A 38 -10.19 -15.28 12.56
N CYS A 39 -10.79 -16.48 12.68
CA CYS A 39 -12.02 -16.67 13.42
C CYS A 39 -11.88 -16.35 14.91
N ALA A 40 -10.79 -16.79 15.53
CA ALA A 40 -10.48 -16.48 16.92
C ALA A 40 -10.35 -14.96 17.16
N ARG A 41 -9.66 -14.27 16.27
CA ARG A 41 -9.48 -12.81 16.30
C ARG A 41 -10.80 -12.05 16.10
N ALA A 42 -11.68 -12.57 15.25
CA ALA A 42 -13.01 -11.99 15.00
C ALA A 42 -14.08 -12.36 16.02
N GLY A 43 -13.82 -13.30 16.92
CA GLY A 43 -14.82 -13.83 17.87
C GLY A 43 -15.93 -14.63 17.21
N VAL A 44 -15.66 -15.29 16.06
CA VAL A 44 -16.66 -16.06 15.30
C VAL A 44 -16.21 -17.52 15.10
N ASN A 45 -17.16 -18.42 14.78
CA ASN A 45 -16.83 -19.79 14.45
C ASN A 45 -16.43 -19.97 12.96
N ALA A 46 -15.70 -21.04 12.66
CA ALA A 46 -15.19 -21.33 11.32
C ALA A 46 -16.31 -21.55 10.28
N ALA A 47 -17.45 -22.11 10.68
CA ALA A 47 -18.58 -22.34 9.78
C ALA A 47 -19.15 -21.01 9.26
N LEU A 48 -19.16 -19.97 10.12
CA LEU A 48 -19.61 -18.65 9.75
C LEU A 48 -18.62 -17.96 8.79
N ALA A 49 -17.32 -18.08 9.04
CA ALA A 49 -16.30 -17.55 8.13
C ALA A 49 -16.38 -18.19 6.75
N ASN A 50 -16.51 -19.53 6.67
CA ASN A 50 -16.69 -20.23 5.39
C ASN A 50 -17.96 -19.80 4.66
N ARG A 51 -19.04 -19.53 5.38
CA ARG A 51 -20.30 -19.05 4.81
C ARG A 51 -20.16 -17.67 4.16
N TYR A 52 -19.37 -16.77 4.74
CA TYR A 52 -19.19 -15.40 4.23
C TYR A 52 -18.16 -15.32 3.09
N PHE A 53 -17.08 -16.06 3.17
CA PHE A 53 -15.92 -15.87 2.32
C PHE A 53 -15.43 -17.12 1.59
N GLY A 54 -15.97 -18.30 1.94
CA GLY A 54 -15.54 -19.55 1.32
C GLY A 54 -14.14 -19.97 1.78
N THR A 55 -13.14 -19.76 0.93
CA THR A 55 -11.76 -20.21 1.18
C THR A 55 -10.87 -19.09 1.74
N LYS A 56 -9.72 -19.47 2.32
CA LYS A 56 -8.66 -18.53 2.75
C LYS A 56 -8.18 -17.67 1.57
N GLU A 57 -8.08 -18.26 0.39
CA GLU A 57 -7.71 -17.59 -0.85
C GLU A 57 -8.71 -16.50 -1.25
N ALA A 58 -9.99 -16.81 -1.22
CA ALA A 58 -11.04 -15.82 -1.53
C ALA A 58 -11.03 -14.66 -0.55
N LEU A 59 -10.83 -14.97 0.74
CA LEU A 59 -10.73 -13.96 1.79
C LEU A 59 -9.47 -13.09 1.61
N TYR A 60 -8.32 -13.69 1.25
CA TYR A 60 -7.09 -12.95 0.97
C TYR A 60 -7.26 -11.96 -0.19
N ARG A 61 -7.85 -12.39 -1.32
CA ARG A 61 -8.14 -11.50 -2.45
C ARG A 61 -9.06 -10.34 -2.08
N LEU A 62 -10.07 -10.58 -1.26
CA LEU A 62 -10.95 -9.51 -0.78
C LEU A 62 -10.22 -8.50 0.10
N VAL A 63 -9.36 -8.98 1.00
CA VAL A 63 -8.50 -8.12 1.82
C VAL A 63 -7.54 -7.33 0.94
N ALA A 64 -6.81 -7.98 0.05
CA ALA A 64 -5.88 -7.32 -0.86
C ALA A 64 -6.59 -6.24 -1.71
N LYS A 65 -7.73 -6.57 -2.32
CA LYS A 65 -8.52 -5.62 -3.11
C LYS A 65 -8.96 -4.42 -2.29
N ARG A 66 -9.40 -4.61 -1.05
CA ARG A 66 -9.85 -3.51 -0.18
C ARG A 66 -8.69 -2.59 0.19
N PHE A 67 -7.54 -3.13 0.57
CA PHE A 67 -6.41 -2.32 1.04
C PHE A 67 -5.59 -1.71 -0.09
N PHE A 68 -5.41 -2.40 -1.19
CA PHE A 68 -4.61 -1.90 -2.32
C PHE A 68 -5.45 -1.18 -3.38
N GLY A 69 -6.70 -1.61 -3.61
CA GLY A 69 -7.57 -0.99 -4.60
C GLY A 69 -7.93 0.45 -4.25
N ASP A 70 -8.19 0.70 -2.96
CA ASP A 70 -8.57 2.03 -2.47
C ASP A 70 -7.38 3.01 -2.41
N LEU A 71 -6.14 2.51 -2.38
CA LEU A 71 -4.92 3.31 -2.24
C LEU A 71 -4.15 3.49 -3.55
N GLY A 72 -4.16 2.50 -4.44
CA GLY A 72 -3.41 2.56 -5.68
C GLY A 72 -4.05 3.44 -6.76
N ALA A 73 -5.37 3.45 -6.85
CA ALA A 73 -6.09 4.20 -7.88
C ALA A 73 -5.87 5.72 -7.80
N PRO A 74 -5.89 6.39 -6.63
CA PRO A 74 -5.56 7.81 -6.53
C PRO A 74 -4.14 8.12 -7.01
N LEU A 75 -3.14 7.32 -6.62
CA LEU A 75 -1.74 7.50 -7.04
C LEU A 75 -1.59 7.36 -8.56
N ALA A 76 -2.25 6.39 -9.17
CA ALA A 76 -2.23 6.20 -10.61
C ALA A 76 -2.87 7.36 -11.40
N ALA A 77 -3.80 8.11 -10.77
CA ALA A 77 -4.58 9.17 -11.42
C ALA A 77 -3.95 10.57 -11.28
N LEU A 78 -2.87 10.74 -10.52
CA LEU A 78 -2.30 12.07 -10.22
C LEU A 78 -1.86 12.83 -11.47
N ALA A 79 -1.29 12.16 -12.46
CA ALA A 79 -0.88 12.79 -13.71
C ALA A 79 -2.02 13.51 -14.43
N GLY A 80 -3.26 13.01 -14.33
CA GLY A 80 -4.44 13.64 -14.91
C GLY A 80 -4.87 14.96 -14.25
N LYS A 81 -4.31 15.30 -13.09
CA LYS A 81 -4.59 16.55 -12.35
C LYS A 81 -3.61 17.68 -12.67
N VAL A 82 -2.54 17.38 -13.42
CA VAL A 82 -1.45 18.32 -13.71
C VAL A 82 -1.87 19.27 -14.83
N THR A 83 -1.74 20.57 -14.59
CA THR A 83 -2.05 21.64 -15.56
C THR A 83 -0.88 22.59 -15.80
N ASP A 84 0.09 22.63 -14.87
CA ASP A 84 1.26 23.52 -14.91
C ASP A 84 2.41 22.96 -14.05
N GLU A 85 3.51 23.69 -13.97
CA GLU A 85 4.69 23.31 -13.20
C GLU A 85 4.39 23.15 -11.69
N ALA A 86 3.62 24.05 -11.13
CA ALA A 86 3.32 24.01 -9.69
C ALA A 86 2.46 22.79 -9.34
N SER A 87 1.46 22.48 -10.14
CA SER A 87 0.62 21.29 -9.97
C SER A 87 1.38 20.00 -10.24
N TRP A 88 2.38 19.99 -11.16
CA TRP A 88 3.27 18.86 -11.37
C TRP A 88 4.12 18.56 -10.13
N ARG A 89 4.77 19.59 -9.56
CA ARG A 89 5.55 19.44 -8.31
C ARG A 89 4.68 18.96 -7.15
N ALA A 90 3.47 19.51 -7.04
CA ALA A 90 2.51 19.08 -6.02
C ALA A 90 2.08 17.62 -6.21
N ALA A 91 1.79 17.19 -7.44
CA ALA A 91 1.38 15.82 -7.75
C ALA A 91 2.51 14.81 -7.50
N LEU A 92 3.76 15.13 -7.85
CA LEU A 92 4.91 14.27 -7.55
C LEU A 92 5.11 14.13 -6.03
N ARG A 93 4.99 15.23 -5.29
CA ARG A 93 5.09 15.22 -3.84
C ARG A 93 3.95 14.41 -3.20
N GLU A 94 2.71 14.57 -3.65
CA GLU A 94 1.56 13.79 -3.22
C GLU A 94 1.81 12.29 -3.46
N TRP A 95 2.33 11.93 -4.65
CA TRP A 95 2.66 10.54 -4.97
C TRP A 95 3.71 9.94 -4.00
N VAL A 96 4.80 10.67 -3.75
CA VAL A 96 5.88 10.21 -2.86
C VAL A 96 5.38 10.10 -1.41
N ASP A 97 4.66 11.13 -0.90
CA ASP A 97 4.15 11.15 0.46
C ASP A 97 3.13 10.03 0.72
N ASP A 98 2.17 9.87 -0.18
CA ASP A 98 1.13 8.85 -0.05
C ASP A 98 1.71 7.44 -0.15
N PHE A 99 2.67 7.20 -1.05
CA PHE A 99 3.35 5.90 -1.13
C PHE A 99 4.13 5.60 0.15
N LEU A 100 4.93 6.54 0.64
CA LEU A 100 5.66 6.39 1.91
C LEU A 100 4.70 6.17 3.07
N PHE A 101 3.61 6.94 3.14
CA PHE A 101 2.63 6.84 4.20
C PHE A 101 1.89 5.49 4.19
N MET A 102 1.58 4.96 3.00
CA MET A 102 0.96 3.66 2.83
C MET A 102 1.87 2.50 3.26
N THR A 103 3.17 2.64 3.03
CA THR A 103 4.14 1.55 3.18
C THR A 103 4.90 1.58 4.51
N LEU A 104 4.94 2.72 5.19
CA LEU A 104 5.59 2.84 6.50
C LEU A 104 4.73 2.21 7.61
N PRO A 105 5.35 1.47 8.56
CA PRO A 105 4.64 0.90 9.69
C PRO A 105 4.13 2.02 10.61
N SER A 106 2.87 2.33 10.51
CA SER A 106 2.11 3.25 11.36
C SER A 106 1.06 2.48 12.17
N ALA A 107 -0.02 3.12 12.64
CA ALA A 107 -1.09 2.46 13.37
C ALA A 107 -2.32 2.24 12.48
N GLY A 108 -3.18 1.28 12.87
CA GLY A 108 -4.47 1.07 12.22
C GLY A 108 -4.39 0.45 10.82
N ALA A 109 -5.23 0.92 9.90
CA ALA A 109 -5.36 0.37 8.54
C ALA A 109 -4.06 0.44 7.73
N GLN A 110 -3.24 1.47 7.94
CA GLN A 110 -1.96 1.65 7.27
C GLN A 110 -0.94 0.58 7.68
N GLN A 111 -0.89 0.20 8.96
CA GLN A 111 -0.04 -0.89 9.41
C GLN A 111 -0.41 -2.20 8.72
N LEU A 112 -1.70 -2.43 8.47
CA LEU A 112 -2.17 -3.61 7.77
C LEU A 112 -1.75 -3.59 6.29
N CYS A 113 -1.88 -2.45 5.63
CA CYS A 113 -1.44 -2.27 4.25
C CYS A 113 0.08 -2.48 4.12
N ALA A 114 0.88 -1.84 4.97
CA ALA A 114 2.33 -1.99 4.99
C ALA A 114 2.76 -3.45 5.21
N GLY A 115 2.11 -4.17 6.13
CA GLY A 115 2.37 -5.58 6.38
C GLY A 115 2.04 -6.48 5.19
N LEU A 116 0.89 -6.28 4.56
CA LEU A 116 0.48 -7.02 3.36
C LEU A 116 1.44 -6.75 2.18
N PHE A 117 1.79 -5.48 1.96
CA PHE A 117 2.75 -5.08 0.93
C PHE A 117 4.11 -5.73 1.16
N HIS A 118 4.64 -5.61 2.39
CA HIS A 118 5.92 -6.22 2.78
C HIS A 118 5.94 -7.72 2.48
N HIS A 119 4.90 -8.45 2.91
CA HIS A 119 4.83 -9.89 2.67
C HIS A 119 4.77 -10.24 1.17
N GLU A 120 3.97 -9.52 0.37
CA GLU A 120 3.88 -9.81 -1.07
C GLU A 120 5.17 -9.51 -1.83
N VAL A 121 5.94 -8.52 -1.41
CA VAL A 121 7.20 -8.17 -2.08
C VAL A 121 8.36 -9.06 -1.62
N THR A 122 8.44 -9.38 -0.32
CA THR A 122 9.56 -10.17 0.23
C THR A 122 9.35 -11.68 0.15
N HIS A 123 8.12 -12.14 0.20
CA HIS A 123 7.71 -13.54 0.12
C HIS A 123 6.53 -13.70 -0.83
N PRO A 124 6.76 -13.57 -2.15
CA PRO A 124 5.71 -13.56 -3.15
C PRO A 124 4.81 -14.79 -3.02
N THR A 125 3.51 -14.55 -2.95
CA THR A 125 2.50 -15.61 -2.90
C THR A 125 2.07 -16.02 -4.32
N LYS A 126 1.22 -17.04 -4.44
CA LYS A 126 0.55 -17.38 -5.70
C LYS A 126 -0.33 -16.25 -6.27
N PHE A 127 -0.63 -15.20 -5.47
CA PHE A 127 -1.38 -14.02 -5.87
C PHE A 127 -0.50 -12.84 -6.31
N HIS A 128 0.81 -13.00 -6.31
CA HIS A 128 1.75 -11.93 -6.66
C HIS A 128 1.49 -11.33 -8.05
N ALA A 129 1.13 -12.16 -9.02
CA ALA A 129 0.78 -11.66 -10.36
C ALA A 129 -0.48 -10.77 -10.34
N GLU A 130 -1.49 -11.14 -9.53
CA GLU A 130 -2.68 -10.33 -9.31
C GLU A 130 -2.32 -9.01 -8.60
N PHE A 131 -1.50 -9.07 -7.55
CA PHE A 131 -1.01 -7.90 -6.83
C PHE A 131 -0.23 -6.93 -7.75
N LYS A 132 0.69 -7.45 -8.56
CA LYS A 132 1.44 -6.62 -9.54
C LYS A 132 0.51 -5.95 -10.55
N ARG A 133 -0.45 -6.70 -11.11
CA ARG A 133 -1.37 -6.19 -12.13
C ARG A 133 -2.32 -5.14 -11.56
N ASP A 134 -2.90 -5.41 -10.38
CA ASP A 134 -4.03 -4.64 -9.86
C ASP A 134 -3.58 -3.47 -8.97
N PHE A 135 -2.34 -3.49 -8.47
CA PHE A 135 -1.78 -2.46 -7.61
C PHE A 135 -0.39 -2.00 -8.07
N GLY A 136 0.61 -2.87 -8.08
CA GLY A 136 2.01 -2.48 -8.27
C GLY A 136 2.26 -1.74 -9.59
N LYS A 137 1.78 -2.31 -10.71
CA LYS A 137 1.95 -1.68 -12.02
C LYS A 137 1.17 -0.35 -12.17
N PRO A 138 -0.11 -0.24 -11.79
CA PRO A 138 -0.81 1.05 -11.85
C PRO A 138 -0.13 2.16 -11.04
N VAL A 139 0.38 1.86 -9.85
CA VAL A 139 1.10 2.83 -9.02
C VAL A 139 2.43 3.23 -9.65
N TYR A 140 3.21 2.26 -10.16
CA TYR A 140 4.45 2.53 -10.90
C TYR A 140 4.20 3.37 -12.15
N ASP A 141 3.19 3.00 -12.95
CA ASP A 141 2.81 3.74 -14.16
C ASP A 141 2.35 5.17 -13.81
N GLY A 142 1.70 5.37 -12.66
CA GLY A 142 1.33 6.71 -12.18
C GLY A 142 2.54 7.62 -11.97
N LEU A 143 3.60 7.11 -11.33
CA LEU A 143 4.87 7.84 -11.20
C LEU A 143 5.50 8.11 -12.58
N ARG A 144 5.59 7.07 -13.41
CA ARG A 144 6.15 7.16 -14.74
C ARG A 144 5.42 8.22 -15.60
N ASN A 145 4.10 8.28 -15.53
CA ASN A 145 3.30 9.27 -16.25
C ASN A 145 3.55 10.70 -15.77
N LEU A 146 3.76 10.91 -14.47
CA LEU A 146 4.18 12.21 -13.93
C LEU A 146 5.55 12.62 -14.47
N LEU A 147 6.51 11.72 -14.46
CA LEU A 147 7.86 11.98 -14.93
C LEU A 147 7.94 12.17 -16.45
N ALA A 148 7.13 11.47 -17.24
CA ALA A 148 7.04 11.60 -18.69
C ALA A 148 6.61 13.01 -19.14
N MET A 149 6.03 13.82 -18.28
CA MET A 149 5.72 15.22 -18.58
C MET A 149 6.96 16.11 -18.64
N LYS A 150 8.09 15.63 -18.10
CA LYS A 150 9.36 16.36 -18.01
C LYS A 150 10.49 15.68 -18.76
N VAL A 151 10.46 14.38 -18.89
CA VAL A 151 11.53 13.56 -19.48
C VAL A 151 10.99 12.91 -20.74
N ALA A 152 11.49 13.36 -21.89
CA ALA A 152 11.06 12.86 -23.20
C ALA A 152 11.83 11.60 -23.65
N ASP A 153 13.07 11.44 -23.19
CA ASP A 153 13.89 10.27 -23.50
C ASP A 153 13.43 9.07 -22.69
N GLU A 154 13.13 7.97 -23.38
CA GLU A 154 12.51 6.78 -22.77
C GLU A 154 13.47 6.07 -21.80
N GLU A 155 14.76 6.00 -22.12
CA GLU A 155 15.78 5.38 -21.26
C GLU A 155 15.96 6.19 -19.97
N GLN A 156 16.06 7.51 -20.09
CA GLN A 156 16.15 8.41 -18.94
C GLN A 156 14.88 8.37 -18.09
N LEU A 157 13.71 8.32 -18.72
CA LEU A 157 12.43 8.20 -18.03
C LEU A 157 12.37 6.93 -17.17
N GLU A 158 12.82 5.80 -17.71
CA GLU A 158 12.84 4.53 -16.97
C GLU A 158 13.86 4.56 -15.83
N LEU A 159 15.03 5.15 -16.05
CA LEU A 159 16.04 5.34 -15.00
C LEU A 159 15.51 6.21 -13.85
N TRP A 160 14.84 7.32 -14.16
CA TRP A 160 14.23 8.17 -13.16
C TRP A 160 13.13 7.47 -12.39
N THR A 161 12.20 6.81 -13.11
CA THR A 161 11.08 6.11 -12.50
C THR A 161 11.57 5.01 -11.56
N SER A 162 12.50 4.18 -12.01
CA SER A 162 13.05 3.09 -11.20
C SER A 162 13.87 3.58 -10.02
N SER A 163 14.61 4.69 -10.16
CA SER A 163 15.40 5.27 -9.07
C SER A 163 14.51 5.82 -7.96
N ILE A 164 13.47 6.58 -8.30
CA ILE A 164 12.52 7.10 -7.29
C ILE A 164 11.75 5.95 -6.65
N TRP A 165 11.27 4.99 -7.48
CA TRP A 165 10.59 3.80 -6.98
C TRP A 165 11.45 3.02 -5.97
N ALA A 166 12.74 2.81 -6.27
CA ALA A 166 13.65 2.10 -5.37
C ALA A 166 13.84 2.86 -4.04
N GLN A 167 13.99 4.18 -4.08
CA GLN A 167 14.14 5.01 -2.89
C GLN A 167 12.93 4.92 -1.96
N VAL A 168 11.71 5.04 -2.50
CA VAL A 168 10.50 4.95 -1.68
C VAL A 168 10.22 3.53 -1.22
N SER A 169 10.51 2.52 -2.06
CA SER A 169 10.24 1.11 -1.77
C SER A 169 11.14 0.55 -0.67
N VAL A 170 12.36 1.05 -0.49
CA VAL A 170 13.24 0.59 0.59
C VAL A 170 12.63 0.79 1.97
N TYR A 171 11.85 1.86 2.13
CA TYR A 171 11.11 2.13 3.38
C TYR A 171 9.96 1.14 3.61
N ALA A 172 9.37 0.62 2.54
CA ALA A 172 8.33 -0.41 2.63
C ALA A 172 8.89 -1.81 2.95
N LEU A 173 10.11 -2.08 2.51
CA LEU A 173 10.74 -3.40 2.62
C LEU A 173 11.48 -3.59 3.95
N ALA A 174 11.88 -2.50 4.60
CA ALA A 174 12.60 -2.55 5.84
C ALA A 174 11.72 -3.00 7.02
N ASP A 175 12.22 -3.86 7.86
CA ASP A 175 11.54 -4.21 9.11
C ASP A 175 11.58 -3.06 10.14
N LYS A 176 10.85 -3.21 11.25
CA LYS A 176 10.79 -2.18 12.29
C LYS A 176 12.16 -1.83 12.88
N ALA A 177 13.07 -2.82 12.98
CA ALA A 177 14.40 -2.61 13.55
C ALA A 177 15.28 -1.82 12.55
N TRP A 178 15.20 -2.15 11.26
CA TRP A 178 15.87 -1.43 10.20
C TRP A 178 15.40 0.03 10.13
N HIS A 179 14.09 0.27 10.13
CA HIS A 179 13.53 1.63 10.16
C HIS A 179 14.00 2.43 11.37
N ALA A 180 14.06 1.79 12.55
CA ALA A 180 14.55 2.44 13.77
C ALA A 180 16.02 2.84 13.66
N SER A 181 16.83 2.15 12.87
CA SER A 181 18.27 2.41 12.70
C SER A 181 18.56 3.68 11.90
N PHE A 182 17.70 4.06 10.94
CA PHE A 182 17.89 5.25 10.10
C PHE A 182 17.09 6.46 10.56
N ARG A 183 16.09 6.26 11.39
CA ARG A 183 15.30 7.35 11.94
C ARG A 183 15.98 7.90 13.21
N PRO A 184 16.21 9.21 13.30
CA PRO A 184 16.77 9.82 14.49
C PRO A 184 15.92 9.51 15.74
N LYS A 185 16.57 9.28 16.87
CA LYS A 185 15.88 8.98 18.15
C LYS A 185 14.91 10.11 18.50
N GLY A 186 13.70 9.75 18.91
CA GLY A 186 12.66 10.69 19.31
C GLY A 186 11.85 11.31 18.18
N VAL A 187 12.20 11.06 16.92
CA VAL A 187 11.41 11.53 15.77
C VAL A 187 10.27 10.56 15.49
N ALA A 188 9.04 11.05 15.40
CA ALA A 188 7.88 10.23 15.03
C ALA A 188 8.00 9.70 13.60
N VAL A 189 7.42 8.52 13.32
CA VAL A 189 7.47 7.87 11.99
C VAL A 189 6.94 8.81 10.90
N ARG A 190 5.79 9.45 11.13
CA ARG A 190 5.18 10.37 10.17
C ARG A 190 6.07 11.58 9.88
N ALA A 191 6.60 12.22 10.92
CA ALA A 191 7.50 13.37 10.76
C ALA A 191 8.82 13.00 10.04
N TRP A 192 9.27 11.75 10.17
CA TRP A 192 10.42 11.26 9.41
C TRP A 192 10.05 11.02 7.96
N ALA A 193 8.89 10.42 7.68
CA ALA A 193 8.39 10.23 6.31
C ALA A 193 8.26 11.55 5.55
N GLU A 194 7.75 12.59 6.18
CA GLU A 194 7.67 13.94 5.61
C GLU A 194 9.05 14.48 5.20
N LYS A 195 10.05 14.34 6.07
CA LYS A 195 11.43 14.73 5.74
C LYS A 195 12.05 13.92 4.62
N VAL A 196 11.75 12.63 4.53
CA VAL A 196 12.18 11.77 3.43
C VAL A 196 11.49 12.18 2.13
N CYS A 197 10.21 12.48 2.17
CA CYS A 197 9.44 12.99 1.04
C CYS A 197 10.04 14.31 0.53
N ASP A 198 10.29 15.28 1.43
CA ASP A 198 10.94 16.54 1.11
C ASP A 198 12.27 16.31 0.41
N HIS A 199 13.12 15.48 0.99
CA HIS A 199 14.45 15.20 0.46
C HIS A 199 14.40 14.56 -0.94
N ILE A 200 13.54 13.58 -1.17
CA ILE A 200 13.37 12.93 -2.48
C ILE A 200 12.88 13.97 -3.51
N CYS A 201 11.85 14.73 -3.15
CA CYS A 201 11.29 15.75 -4.05
C CYS A 201 12.29 16.82 -4.40
N ASP A 202 13.04 17.35 -3.42
CA ASP A 202 14.06 18.37 -3.64
C ASP A 202 15.18 17.88 -4.56
N MET A 203 15.64 16.64 -4.41
CA MET A 203 16.61 16.04 -5.32
C MET A 203 16.06 15.97 -6.75
N VAL A 204 14.83 15.46 -6.92
CA VAL A 204 14.20 15.34 -8.25
C VAL A 204 14.03 16.71 -8.88
N PHE A 205 13.51 17.70 -8.17
CA PHE A 205 13.30 19.05 -8.68
C PHE A 205 14.62 19.73 -9.07
N ALA A 206 15.64 19.66 -8.20
CA ALA A 206 16.95 20.24 -8.49
C ALA A 206 17.65 19.64 -9.71
N MET A 207 17.38 18.39 -10.04
CA MET A 207 17.95 17.74 -11.22
C MET A 207 17.13 18.04 -12.48
N MET A 208 15.79 18.07 -12.36
CA MET A 208 14.89 18.41 -13.47
C MET A 208 15.00 19.88 -13.91
N ASP A 209 15.33 20.81 -12.97
CA ASP A 209 15.55 22.22 -13.28
C ASP A 209 16.88 22.48 -14.06
N LYS A 210 17.76 21.48 -14.14
CA LYS A 210 19.06 21.56 -14.83
C LYS A 210 19.06 20.84 -16.18
N ALA A 211 18.05 20.05 -16.45
CA ALA A 211 17.90 19.26 -17.68
C ALA A 211 17.17 20.04 -18.76
#